data_0b30bf983690d22bcab289089ab19796
#
_entry.id   0b30bf983690d22bcab289089ab19796
#
_cell.length_a   1.000
_cell.length_b   1.000
_cell.length_c   1.000
_cell.angle_alpha   90.00
_cell.angle_beta   90.00
_cell.angle_gamma   90.00
#
_symmetry.space_group_name_H-M   'P 1'
#
loop_
_entity.id
_entity.type
_entity.pdbx_description
1 polymer ?
#
loop_
_entity_poly.entity_id
_entity_poly.type
_entity_poly.pdbx_seq_one_letter_code
_entity_poly.pdbx_strand_id
1 'polypeptide(L)' 'MSSIENKVCSKILDRAEVGKKKYGTTMERVDLSSLEWLIHAQEEAMDLTVYLEKLIGLEQEILLAKKIIDEKSKKLIT' A
#
# COMPACT_ATOMS: atom_id res chain seq x y z
N MET A 1 -17.47 -8.55 -11.08
CA MET A 1 -16.30 -7.78 -10.61
C MET A 1 -15.10 -8.09 -11.48
N SER A 2 -14.20 -7.15 -11.61
CA SER A 2 -12.97 -7.35 -12.36
C SER A 2 -12.00 -8.30 -11.65
N SER A 3 -11.03 -8.81 -12.40
CA SER A 3 -9.95 -9.63 -11.88
C SER A 3 -9.17 -8.92 -10.78
N ILE A 4 -8.97 -7.61 -10.91
CA ILE A 4 -8.28 -6.80 -9.90
C ILE A 4 -9.09 -6.75 -8.60
N GLU A 5 -10.36 -6.47 -8.69
CA GLU A 5 -11.26 -6.42 -7.53
C GLU A 5 -11.35 -7.77 -6.83
N ASN A 6 -11.44 -8.85 -7.60
CA ASN A 6 -11.47 -10.21 -7.03
C ASN A 6 -10.18 -10.53 -6.27
N LYS A 7 -9.02 -10.12 -6.79
CA LYS A 7 -7.75 -10.29 -6.09
C LYS A 7 -7.70 -9.52 -4.78
N VAL A 8 -8.21 -8.31 -4.76
CA VAL A 8 -8.28 -7.49 -3.54
C VAL A 8 -9.19 -8.14 -2.50
N CYS A 9 -10.36 -8.61 -2.91
CA CYS A 9 -11.28 -9.31 -2.01
C CYS A 9 -10.63 -10.55 -1.39
N SER A 10 -9.93 -11.34 -2.18
CA SER A 10 -9.21 -12.52 -1.71
C SER A 10 -8.14 -12.15 -0.67
N LYS A 11 -7.38 -11.11 -0.94
CA LYS A 11 -6.35 -10.62 -0.01
C LYS A 11 -6.96 -10.13 1.31
N ILE A 12 -8.11 -9.47 1.25
CA ILE A 12 -8.82 -9.00 2.45
C ILE A 12 -9.22 -10.20 3.32
N LEU A 13 -9.78 -11.23 2.71
CA LEU A 13 -10.19 -12.44 3.44
C LEU A 13 -8.99 -13.14 4.07
N ASP A 14 -7.90 -13.30 3.34
CA ASP A 14 -6.67 -13.92 3.85
C ASP A 14 -6.11 -13.11 5.03
N ARG A 15 -6.10 -11.80 4.91
CA ARG A 15 -5.62 -10.91 5.98
C ARG A 15 -6.52 -11.00 7.22
N ALA A 16 -7.83 -11.13 7.05
CA ALA A 16 -8.76 -11.31 8.16
C ALA A 16 -8.46 -12.60 8.93
N GLU A 17 -8.16 -13.70 8.24
CA GLU A 17 -7.80 -14.96 8.86
C GLU A 17 -6.49 -14.85 9.65
N VAL A 18 -5.49 -14.20 9.09
CA VAL A 18 -4.21 -13.96 9.78
C VAL A 18 -4.44 -13.14 11.06
N GLY A 19 -5.24 -12.09 10.98
CA GLY A 19 -5.57 -11.25 12.13
C GLY A 19 -6.31 -12.02 13.21
N LYS A 20 -7.28 -12.85 12.82
CA LYS A 20 -8.03 -13.68 13.74
C LYS A 20 -7.13 -14.68 14.49
N LYS A 21 -6.20 -15.31 13.79
CA LYS A 21 -5.25 -16.24 14.40
C LYS A 21 -4.29 -15.52 15.36
N LYS A 22 -3.83 -14.34 14.99
CA LYS A 22 -2.86 -13.58 15.76
C LYS A 22 -3.47 -12.96 17.02
N TYR A 23 -4.67 -12.38 16.92
CA TYR A 23 -5.30 -11.64 18.01
C TYR A 23 -6.47 -12.37 18.68
N GLY A 24 -6.92 -13.49 18.13
CA GLY A 24 -8.02 -14.29 18.67
C GLY A 24 -9.39 -13.66 18.49
N THR A 25 -9.51 -12.62 17.67
CA THR A 25 -10.77 -11.92 17.46
C THR A 25 -10.84 -11.32 16.06
N THR A 26 -12.02 -10.84 15.69
CA THR A 26 -12.28 -10.18 14.41
C THR A 26 -12.63 -8.72 14.62
N MET A 27 -12.97 -8.03 13.54
CA MET A 27 -13.44 -6.64 13.60
C MET A 27 -14.78 -6.47 14.30
N GLU A 28 -15.49 -7.55 14.57
CA GLU A 28 -16.75 -7.51 15.33
C GLU A 28 -16.54 -7.40 16.84
N ARG A 29 -15.31 -7.41 17.31
CA ARG A 29 -14.99 -7.22 18.72
C ARG A 29 -15.56 -5.90 19.24
N VAL A 30 -15.99 -5.89 20.50
CA VAL A 30 -16.63 -4.73 21.13
C VAL A 30 -15.87 -4.19 22.34
N ASP A 31 -14.68 -4.68 22.58
CA ASP A 31 -13.86 -4.31 23.75
C ASP A 31 -13.03 -3.04 23.54
N LEU A 32 -12.96 -2.52 22.32
CA LEU A 32 -12.27 -1.28 22.04
C LEU A 32 -13.25 -0.10 22.02
N SER A 33 -12.83 1.01 22.60
CA SER A 33 -13.58 2.26 22.55
C SER A 33 -13.53 2.86 21.13
N SER A 34 -14.41 3.81 20.86
CA SER A 34 -14.38 4.56 19.60
C SER A 34 -13.06 5.28 19.40
N LEU A 35 -12.48 5.82 20.47
CA LEU A 35 -11.18 6.49 20.40
C LEU A 35 -10.08 5.51 20.02
N GLU A 36 -10.07 4.32 20.60
CA GLU A 36 -9.08 3.28 20.27
C GLU A 36 -9.18 2.86 18.81
N TRP A 37 -10.40 2.68 18.29
CA TRP A 37 -10.63 2.39 16.86
C TRP A 37 -10.10 3.50 15.97
N LEU A 38 -10.32 4.76 16.33
CA LEU A 38 -9.83 5.92 15.58
C LEU A 38 -8.30 5.96 15.55
N ILE A 39 -7.67 5.67 16.69
CA ILE A 39 -6.20 5.64 16.79
C ILE A 39 -5.64 4.53 15.88
N HIS A 40 -6.22 3.34 15.91
CA HIS A 40 -5.79 2.25 15.04
C HIS A 40 -5.93 2.62 13.56
N ALA A 41 -7.05 3.24 13.19
CA ALA A 41 -7.27 3.69 11.81
C ALA A 41 -6.23 4.74 11.40
N GLN A 42 -5.91 5.66 12.28
CA GLN A 42 -4.89 6.69 12.02
C GLN A 42 -3.51 6.07 11.80
N GLU A 43 -3.14 5.11 12.63
CA GLU A 43 -1.85 4.42 12.50
C GLU A 43 -1.74 3.72 11.15
N GLU A 44 -2.80 3.06 10.71
CA GLU A 44 -2.85 2.41 9.39
C GLU A 44 -2.74 3.42 8.25
N ALA A 45 -3.38 4.56 8.38
CA ALA A 45 -3.32 5.63 7.38
C ALA A 45 -1.91 6.23 7.31
N MET A 46 -1.24 6.39 8.45
CA MET A 46 0.14 6.86 8.48
C MET A 46 1.08 5.85 7.82
N ASP A 47 0.92 4.57 8.08
CA ASP A 47 1.70 3.52 7.44
C ASP A 47 1.53 3.55 5.92
N LEU A 48 0.28 3.71 5.46
CA LEU A 48 0.00 3.84 4.03
C LEU A 48 0.70 5.05 3.43
N THR A 49 0.71 6.17 4.13
CA THR A 49 1.38 7.39 3.68
C THR A 49 2.88 7.17 3.51
N VAL A 50 3.52 6.46 4.42
CA VAL A 50 4.94 6.11 4.35
C VAL A 50 5.23 5.22 3.14
N TYR A 51 4.39 4.20 2.91
CA TYR A 51 4.53 3.34 1.72
C TYR A 51 4.39 4.14 0.43
N LEU A 52 3.43 5.05 0.38
CA LEU A 52 3.21 5.90 -0.80
C LEU A 52 4.42 6.80 -1.07
N GLU A 53 5.01 7.38 -0.03
CA GLU A 53 6.19 8.23 -0.20
C GLU A 53 7.37 7.44 -0.76
N LYS A 54 7.58 6.22 -0.27
CA LYS A 54 8.62 5.34 -0.80
C LYS A 54 8.38 5.04 -2.28
N LEU A 55 7.14 4.70 -2.64
CA LEU A 55 6.79 4.35 -4.02
C LEU A 55 6.92 5.55 -4.96
N ILE A 56 6.51 6.72 -4.51
CA ILE A 56 6.67 7.96 -5.26
C ILE A 56 8.15 8.22 -5.56
N GLY A 57 9.00 8.08 -4.54
CA GLY A 57 10.43 8.27 -4.71
C GLY A 57 11.04 7.30 -5.71
N LEU A 58 10.63 6.03 -5.67
CA LEU A 58 11.09 5.02 -6.63
C LEU A 58 10.66 5.35 -8.05
N GLU A 59 9.41 5.78 -8.24
CA GLU A 59 8.91 6.19 -9.56
C GLU A 59 9.64 7.42 -10.09
N GLN A 60 9.93 8.38 -9.23
CA GLN A 60 10.70 9.57 -9.62
C GLN A 60 12.10 9.20 -10.08
N GLU A 61 12.75 8.25 -9.38
CA GLU A 61 14.07 7.75 -9.78
C GLU A 61 14.02 7.04 -11.14
N ILE A 62 13.00 6.23 -11.38
CA ILE A 62 12.79 5.52 -12.65
C ILE A 62 12.59 6.51 -13.78
N LEU A 63 11.74 7.52 -13.58
CA LEU A 63 11.46 8.53 -14.58
C LEU A 63 12.71 9.36 -14.91
N LEU A 64 13.51 9.70 -13.90
CA LEU A 64 14.75 10.42 -14.10
C LEU A 64 15.75 9.58 -14.89
N ALA A 65 15.89 8.30 -14.58
CA ALA A 65 16.76 7.39 -15.30
C ALA A 65 16.35 7.26 -16.76
N LYS A 66 15.05 7.14 -17.04
CA LYS A 66 14.54 7.09 -18.41
C LYS A 66 14.84 8.36 -19.17
N LYS A 67 14.70 9.51 -18.54
CA LYS A 67 15.00 10.81 -19.15
C LYS A 67 16.47 10.92 -19.53
N ILE A 68 17.37 10.50 -18.64
CA ILE A 68 18.82 10.51 -18.91
C ILE A 68 19.17 9.59 -20.08
N ILE A 69 18.59 8.40 -20.12
CA ILE A 69 18.81 7.44 -21.21
C ILE A 69 18.34 8.02 -22.54
N ASP A 70 17.15 8.63 -22.57
CA ASP A 70 16.60 9.25 -23.79
C ASP A 70 17.50 10.39 -24.28
N GLU A 71 17.98 11.24 -23.38
CA GLU A 71 18.90 12.33 -23.74
C GLU A 71 20.21 11.83 -24.32
N LYS A 72 20.79 10.77 -23.74
CA LYS A 72 22.00 10.14 -24.24
C LYS A 72 21.78 9.49 -25.60
N SER A 73 20.64 8.82 -25.79
CA SER A 73 20.31 8.22 -27.08
C SER A 73 20.18 9.27 -28.18
N LYS A 74 19.58 10.42 -27.90
CA LYS A 74 19.46 11.53 -28.84
C LYS A 74 20.83 12.09 -29.23
N LYS A 75 21.77 12.20 -28.30
CA LYS A 75 23.14 12.66 -28.56
C LYS A 75 23.91 11.69 -29.44
N LEU A 76 23.67 10.37 -29.27
CA LEU A 76 24.36 9.34 -30.06
C LEU A 76 23.84 9.29 -31.49
N ILE A 77 22.63 9.70 -31.75
CA ILE A 77 21.98 9.68 -33.07
C ILE A 77 22.36 10.93 -33.88
N THR A 78 22.64 12.02 -33.23
CA THR A 78 23.00 13.28 -33.85
C THR A 78 24.52 13.41 -33.96
#